data_b2b7b9f038a5b6f9b38630bebbcc23a3
#
_entry.id   b2b7b9f038a5b6f9b38630bebbcc23a3
#
_cell.length_a   1.000
_cell.length_b   1.000
_cell.length_c   1.000
_cell.angle_alpha   90.00
_cell.angle_beta   90.00
_cell.angle_gamma   90.00
#
_symmetry.space_group_name_H-M   'P 1'
#
loop_
_entity.id
_entity.type
_entity.pdbx_description
1 polymer ?
#
loop_
_entity_poly.entity_id
_entity_poly.type
_entity_poly.pdbx_seq_one_letter_code
_entity_poly.pdbx_strand_id
1 'polypeptide(L)'
;PDPACNPYLSIGLILAAGLDGIENRMELRPPVNKNLFIPSEAVGLGLETLPTSLEEAVEVAKNSEFLHKFLPEELAKRYYAESLKRCAALKNAADPAEYERIHYFNAI
;
A
#
# COMPACT_ATOMS: atom_id res chain seq x y z
N PRO A 1 3.53 -3.82 -7.01
CA PRO A 1 2.26 -3.09 -7.10
C PRO A 1 1.14 -4.02 -7.56
N ASP A 2 -0.04 -3.78 -7.05
CA ASP A 2 -1.23 -4.51 -7.43
C ASP A 2 -1.73 -4.01 -8.80
N PRO A 3 -2.33 -4.86 -9.67
CA PRO A 3 -2.88 -4.42 -10.95
C PRO A 3 -3.95 -3.33 -10.85
N ALA A 4 -4.67 -3.27 -9.74
CA ALA A 4 -5.70 -2.24 -9.47
C ALA A 4 -5.13 -0.91 -8.95
N CYS A 5 -3.81 -0.80 -8.71
CA CYS A 5 -3.20 0.44 -8.27
C CYS A 5 -3.18 1.48 -9.39
N ASN A 6 -3.21 2.77 -9.02
CA ASN A 6 -2.96 3.84 -9.97
C ASN A 6 -1.47 3.84 -10.36
N PRO A 7 -1.11 3.53 -11.63
CA PRO A 7 0.30 3.39 -12.04
C PRO A 7 1.08 4.70 -11.94
N TYR A 8 0.46 5.83 -12.17
CA TYR A 8 1.11 7.14 -12.07
C TYR A 8 1.52 7.45 -10.64
N LEU A 9 0.65 7.20 -9.68
CA LEU A 9 0.96 7.40 -8.25
C LEU A 9 1.98 6.37 -7.77
N SER A 10 1.82 5.10 -8.13
CA SER A 10 2.72 4.03 -7.69
C SER A 10 4.14 4.23 -8.20
N ILE A 11 4.31 4.50 -9.49
CA ILE A 11 5.64 4.72 -10.09
C ILE A 11 6.26 6.00 -9.52
N GLY A 12 5.48 7.08 -9.41
CA GLY A 12 5.95 8.34 -8.83
C GLY A 12 6.45 8.17 -7.40
N LEU A 13 5.71 7.46 -6.54
CA LEU A 13 6.10 7.20 -5.15
C LEU A 13 7.29 6.25 -5.04
N ILE A 14 7.41 5.24 -5.90
CA ILE A 14 8.59 4.35 -5.92
C ILE A 14 9.86 5.15 -6.27
N LEU A 15 9.78 6.01 -7.28
CA LEU A 15 10.92 6.87 -7.65
C LEU A 15 11.25 7.86 -6.54
N ALA A 16 10.24 8.49 -5.95
CA ALA A 16 10.43 9.41 -4.81
C ALA A 16 11.07 8.71 -3.62
N ALA A 17 10.65 7.47 -3.29
CA ALA A 17 11.24 6.69 -2.20
C ALA A 17 12.71 6.33 -2.48
N GLY A 18 13.04 5.99 -3.73
CA GLY A 18 14.42 5.74 -4.13
C GLY A 18 15.31 6.98 -3.98
N LEU A 19 14.82 8.14 -4.41
CA LEU A 19 15.54 9.41 -4.28
C LEU A 19 15.68 9.84 -2.83
N ASP A 20 14.63 9.70 -2.02
CA ASP A 20 14.66 10.01 -0.59
C ASP A 20 15.71 9.15 0.15
N GLY A 21 15.79 7.85 -0.21
CA GLY A 21 16.84 6.95 0.33
C GLY A 21 18.25 7.40 -0.03
N ILE A 22 18.49 7.86 -1.26
CA ILE A 22 19.79 8.39 -1.70
C ILE A 22 20.11 9.70 -1.01
N GLU A 23 19.17 10.65 -0.98
CA GLU A 23 19.34 11.96 -0.34
C GLU A 23 19.67 11.84 1.15
N ASN A 24 18.97 10.95 1.85
CA ASN A 24 19.17 10.71 3.28
C ASN A 24 20.28 9.69 3.58
N ARG A 25 20.97 9.16 2.56
CA ARG A 25 22.03 8.15 2.72
C ARG A 25 21.59 6.96 3.57
N MET A 26 20.37 6.48 3.33
CA MET A 26 19.81 5.36 4.08
C MET A 26 20.62 4.08 3.83
N GLU A 27 21.01 3.41 4.91
CA GLU A 27 21.66 2.12 4.81
C GLU A 27 20.66 1.02 4.48
N LEU A 28 21.03 0.15 3.55
CA LEU A 28 20.23 -1.02 3.22
C LEU A 28 20.33 -2.07 4.32
N ARG A 29 19.22 -2.67 4.66
CA ARG A 29 19.20 -3.86 5.52
C ARG A 29 19.91 -5.02 4.82
N PRO A 30 20.51 -5.98 5.57
CA PRO A 30 21.07 -7.18 4.98
C PRO A 30 20.02 -7.93 4.14
N PRO A 31 20.41 -8.57 3.03
CA PRO A 31 19.47 -9.33 2.20
C PRO A 31 18.94 -10.54 2.96
N VAL A 32 17.64 -10.80 2.79
CA VAL A 32 16.98 -11.97 3.37
C VAL A 32 16.80 -13.03 2.29
N ASN A 33 17.66 -14.06 2.33
CA ASN A 33 17.63 -15.22 1.43
C ASN A 33 16.89 -16.39 2.09
N LYS A 34 15.64 -16.17 2.51
CA LYS A 34 14.79 -17.15 3.18
C LYS A 34 13.43 -17.25 2.47
N ASN A 35 12.80 -18.41 2.56
CA ASN A 35 11.44 -18.56 2.10
C ASN A 35 10.46 -18.01 3.17
N LEU A 36 9.98 -16.80 2.98
CA LEU A 36 9.10 -16.12 3.93
C LEU A 36 7.69 -16.73 4.00
N PHE A 37 7.32 -17.63 3.07
CA PHE A 37 6.08 -18.41 3.17
C PHE A 37 6.17 -19.54 4.21
N ILE A 38 7.39 -19.86 4.68
CA ILE A 38 7.60 -20.85 5.74
C ILE A 38 7.68 -20.09 7.08
N PRO A 39 6.67 -20.21 7.97
CA PRO A 39 6.64 -19.42 9.21
C PRO A 39 7.90 -19.58 10.07
N SER A 40 8.47 -20.79 10.13
CA SER A 40 9.69 -21.06 10.90
C SER A 40 10.94 -20.34 10.36
N GLU A 41 10.97 -20.02 9.08
CA GLU A 41 12.06 -19.24 8.47
C GLU A 41 11.86 -17.73 8.59
N ALA A 42 10.62 -17.28 8.75
CA ALA A 42 10.27 -15.87 8.92
C ALA A 42 10.44 -15.38 10.36
N VAL A 43 10.29 -16.29 11.33
CA VAL A 43 10.40 -15.97 12.77
C VAL A 43 11.81 -15.47 13.11
N GLY A 44 11.87 -14.37 13.85
CA GLY A 44 13.14 -13.80 14.34
C GLY A 44 13.89 -12.90 13.36
N LEU A 45 13.39 -12.71 12.15
CA LEU A 45 14.03 -11.82 11.16
C LEU A 45 13.76 -10.33 11.42
N GLY A 46 12.84 -9.98 12.32
CA GLY A 46 12.49 -8.59 12.62
C GLY A 46 11.94 -7.83 11.39
N LEU A 47 11.29 -8.55 10.47
CA LEU A 47 10.68 -7.96 9.29
C LEU A 47 9.33 -7.35 9.64
N GLU A 48 9.10 -6.14 9.17
CA GLU A 48 7.79 -5.53 9.19
C GLU A 48 6.88 -6.17 8.13
N THR A 49 5.62 -6.38 8.47
CA THR A 49 4.62 -6.88 7.53
C THR A 49 3.91 -5.73 6.86
N LEU A 50 3.48 -5.96 5.62
CA LEU A 50 2.59 -5.02 4.93
C LEU A 50 1.21 -5.03 5.60
N PRO A 51 0.45 -3.92 5.51
CA PRO A 51 -0.94 -3.88 5.94
C PRO A 51 -1.74 -5.03 5.34
N THR A 52 -2.62 -5.63 6.13
CA THR A 52 -3.43 -6.78 5.73
C THR A 52 -4.76 -6.39 5.10
N SER A 53 -5.13 -5.12 5.20
CA SER A 53 -6.36 -4.57 4.64
C SER A 53 -6.13 -3.19 4.04
N LEU A 54 -7.03 -2.78 3.14
CA LEU A 54 -6.99 -1.44 2.56
C LEU A 54 -7.23 -0.35 3.62
N GLU A 55 -8.05 -0.61 4.63
CA GLU A 55 -8.27 0.32 5.75
C GLU A 55 -7.00 0.55 6.55
N GLU A 56 -6.32 -0.52 6.92
CA GLU A 56 -5.04 -0.45 7.63
C GLU A 56 -3.99 0.29 6.77
N ALA A 57 -3.94 0.00 5.47
CA ALA A 57 -3.04 0.69 4.55
C ALA A 57 -3.32 2.20 4.47
N VAL A 58 -4.59 2.60 4.48
CA VAL A 58 -4.98 4.02 4.50
C VAL A 58 -4.56 4.69 5.81
N GLU A 59 -4.70 4.02 6.96
CA GLU A 59 -4.27 4.59 8.24
C GLU A 59 -2.74 4.73 8.32
N VAL A 60 -1.99 3.75 7.82
CA VAL A 60 -0.52 3.86 7.69
C VAL A 60 -0.14 5.03 6.77
N ALA A 61 -0.83 5.16 5.64
CA ALA A 61 -0.59 6.23 4.68
C ALA A 61 -0.87 7.62 5.25
N LYS A 62 -1.94 7.79 6.01
CA LYS A 62 -2.28 9.07 6.68
C LYS A 62 -1.22 9.51 7.70
N ASN A 63 -0.52 8.57 8.32
CA ASN A 63 0.51 8.85 9.32
C ASN A 63 1.93 8.88 8.71
N SER A 64 2.07 8.72 7.40
CA SER A 64 3.36 8.68 6.73
C SER A 64 3.91 10.08 6.44
N GLU A 65 4.99 10.47 7.09
CA GLU A 65 5.72 11.72 6.80
C GLU A 65 6.22 11.75 5.35
N PHE A 66 6.66 10.59 4.83
CA PHE A 66 7.08 10.45 3.45
C PHE A 66 5.96 10.82 2.47
N LEU A 67 4.75 10.28 2.67
CA LEU A 67 3.62 10.61 1.79
C LEU A 67 3.21 12.06 1.89
N HIS A 68 3.25 12.66 3.08
CA HIS A 68 2.97 14.10 3.27
C HIS A 68 4.00 14.99 2.55
N LYS A 69 5.25 14.55 2.42
CA LYS A 69 6.30 15.26 1.69
C LYS A 69 6.10 15.22 0.16
N PHE A 70 5.64 14.09 -0.38
CA PHE A 70 5.62 13.85 -1.83
C PHE A 70 4.25 13.91 -2.49
N LEU A 71 3.15 13.76 -1.73
CA LEU A 71 1.80 13.87 -2.27
C LEU A 71 1.16 15.21 -1.87
N PRO A 72 0.58 15.93 -2.84
CA PRO A 72 -0.26 17.09 -2.51
C PRO A 72 -1.39 16.69 -1.56
N GLU A 73 -1.59 17.46 -0.51
CA GLU A 73 -2.53 17.17 0.57
C GLU A 73 -3.96 16.90 0.05
N GLU A 74 -4.43 17.73 -0.89
CA GLU A 74 -5.76 17.57 -1.50
C GLU A 74 -5.91 16.26 -2.28
N LEU A 75 -4.84 15.84 -2.98
CA LEU A 75 -4.84 14.55 -3.69
C LEU A 75 -4.88 13.39 -2.70
N ALA A 76 -4.05 13.45 -1.66
CA ALA A 76 -4.01 12.43 -0.62
C ALA A 76 -5.36 12.29 0.08
N LYS A 77 -5.98 13.40 0.51
CA LYS A 77 -7.30 13.40 1.14
C LYS A 77 -8.38 12.75 0.27
N ARG A 78 -8.44 13.12 -1.01
CA ARG A 78 -9.40 12.53 -1.96
C ARG A 78 -9.18 11.04 -2.14
N TYR A 79 -7.92 10.63 -2.28
CA TYR A 79 -7.56 9.23 -2.45
C TYR A 79 -7.95 8.38 -1.23
N TYR A 80 -7.66 8.88 -0.01
CA TYR A 80 -8.03 8.20 1.22
C TYR A 80 -9.56 8.12 1.41
N ALA A 81 -10.26 9.21 1.14
CA ALA A 81 -11.72 9.23 1.25
C ALA A 81 -12.38 8.23 0.31
N GLU A 82 -11.93 8.15 -0.94
CA GLU A 82 -12.47 7.19 -1.91
C GLU A 82 -12.12 5.75 -1.54
N SER A 83 -10.90 5.50 -1.05
CA SER A 83 -10.50 4.18 -0.58
C SER A 83 -11.36 3.69 0.59
N LEU A 84 -11.59 4.54 1.59
CA LEU A 84 -12.45 4.20 2.73
C LEU A 84 -13.91 4.00 2.33
N LYS A 85 -14.42 4.77 1.36
CA LYS A 85 -15.76 4.58 0.79
C LYS A 85 -15.89 3.21 0.13
N ARG A 86 -14.88 2.77 -0.62
CA ARG A 86 -14.84 1.44 -1.22
C ARG A 86 -14.80 0.33 -0.16
N CYS A 87 -14.01 0.49 0.90
CA CYS A 87 -14.00 -0.45 2.02
C CYS A 87 -15.38 -0.58 2.67
N ALA A 88 -16.06 0.54 2.92
CA ALA A 88 -17.40 0.54 3.49
C ALA A 88 -18.42 -0.12 2.55
N ALA A 89 -18.34 0.13 1.25
CA ALA A 89 -19.22 -0.48 0.26
C ALA A 89 -19.01 -1.99 0.18
N LEU A 90 -17.76 -2.47 0.19
CA LEU A 90 -17.43 -3.90 0.20
C LEU A 90 -17.98 -4.60 1.45
N LYS A 91 -17.82 -3.98 2.63
CA LYS A 91 -18.34 -4.54 3.89
C LYS A 91 -19.85 -4.67 3.93
N ASN A 92 -20.56 -3.79 3.23
CA ASN A 92 -22.01 -3.78 3.15
C ASN A 92 -22.57 -4.56 1.94
N ALA A 93 -21.72 -5.11 1.08
CA ALA A 93 -22.11 -5.88 -0.07
C ALA A 93 -22.73 -7.22 0.36
N ALA A 94 -23.85 -7.60 -0.27
CA ALA A 94 -24.48 -8.89 -0.03
C ALA A 94 -23.61 -10.06 -0.49
N ASP A 95 -22.84 -9.85 -1.56
CA ASP A 95 -21.81 -10.76 -2.06
C ASP A 95 -20.52 -9.96 -2.31
N PRO A 96 -19.54 -10.02 -1.38
CA PRO A 96 -18.26 -9.32 -1.51
C PRO A 96 -17.47 -9.74 -2.75
N ALA A 97 -17.49 -11.03 -3.11
CA ALA A 97 -16.72 -11.52 -4.26
C ALA A 97 -17.28 -10.98 -5.58
N GLU A 98 -18.61 -10.93 -5.71
CA GLU A 98 -19.28 -10.34 -6.88
C GLU A 98 -19.04 -8.81 -6.93
N TYR A 99 -19.06 -8.13 -5.76
CA TYR A 99 -18.72 -6.71 -5.69
C TYR A 99 -17.30 -6.44 -6.22
N GLU A 100 -16.33 -7.22 -5.78
CA GLU A 100 -14.93 -7.10 -6.25
C GLU A 100 -14.83 -7.38 -7.75
N ARG A 101 -15.48 -8.43 -8.24
CA ARG A 101 -15.50 -8.78 -9.65
C ARG A 101 -16.01 -7.63 -10.53
N ILE A 102 -17.12 -7.00 -10.14
CA ILE A 102 -17.73 -5.91 -10.91
C ILE A 102 -16.86 -4.65 -10.88
N HIS A 103 -16.29 -4.30 -9.72
CA HIS A 103 -15.63 -3.01 -9.52
C HIS A 103 -14.14 -3.01 -9.85
N TYR A 104 -13.49 -4.18 -9.88
CA TYR A 104 -12.07 -4.27 -10.18
C TYR A 104 -11.77 -4.96 -11.51
N PHE A 105 -12.42 -6.06 -11.85
CA PHE A 105 -12.16 -6.75 -13.10
C PHE A 105 -12.73 -6.04 -14.33
N ASN A 106 -13.80 -5.29 -14.18
CA ASN A 106 -14.42 -4.55 -15.29
C ASN A 106 -14.00 -3.08 -15.35
N ALA A 107 -13.10 -2.63 -14.46
CA ALA A 107 -12.65 -1.24 -14.39
C ALA A 107 -11.30 -0.97 -15.09
N ILE A 108 -10.74 -2.01 -15.74
CA ILE A 108 -9.46 -1.93 -16.45
C ILE A 108 -9.74 -1.90 -17.95
#